data_3bae6802b1a1a34d77685d73f7170bbc
#
_entry.id   3bae6802b1a1a34d77685d73f7170bbc
#
_cell.length_a   1.000
_cell.length_b   1.000
_cell.length_c   1.000
_cell.angle_alpha   90.00
_cell.angle_beta   90.00
_cell.angle_gamma   90.00
#
_symmetry.space_group_name_H-M   'P 1'
#
loop_
_entity.id
_entity.type
_entity.pdbx_description
1 polymer ?
#
loop_
_entity_poly.entity_id
_entity_poly.type
_entity_poly.pdbx_seq_one_letter_code
_entity_poly.pdbx_strand_id
1 'polypeptide(L)' 'MLTPADIKHRSLKTTMGGYNKKDTDEFLASILESFEELSSENAKLKEKLTSLSEGIQYYKNLEDNL' A
#
# COMPACT_ATOMS: atom_id res chain seq x y z
N MET A 1 6.27 2.98 -7.36
CA MET A 1 5.42 3.31 -6.18
C MET A 1 6.04 4.44 -5.38
N LEU A 2 5.24 5.43 -5.00
CA LEU A 2 5.73 6.53 -4.16
C LEU A 2 5.94 6.04 -2.72
N THR A 3 7.01 6.54 -2.10
CA THR A 3 7.27 6.30 -0.68
C THR A 3 6.70 7.45 0.15
N PRO A 4 6.48 7.25 1.47
CA PRO A 4 6.08 8.37 2.34
C PRO A 4 7.04 9.55 2.27
N ALA A 5 8.35 9.30 2.13
CA ALA A 5 9.34 10.36 2.00
C ALA A 5 9.15 11.14 0.70
N ASP A 6 8.81 10.48 -0.39
CA ASP A 6 8.54 11.14 -1.67
C ASP A 6 7.37 12.11 -1.54
N ILE A 7 6.33 11.71 -0.82
CA ILE A 7 5.14 12.55 -0.60
C ILE A 7 5.49 13.72 0.31
N LYS A 8 6.22 13.46 1.39
CA LYS A 8 6.61 14.48 2.38
C LYS A 8 7.49 15.57 1.78
N HIS A 9 8.40 15.19 0.89
CA HIS A 9 9.40 16.12 0.34
C HIS A 9 9.02 16.65 -1.05
N ARG A 10 7.86 16.32 -1.58
CA ARG A 10 7.41 16.83 -2.87
C ARG A 10 7.13 18.32 -2.79
N SER A 11 7.80 19.09 -3.68
CA SER A 11 7.50 20.49 -3.88
C SER A 11 6.57 20.65 -5.06
N LEU A 12 5.44 21.30 -4.86
CA LEU A 12 4.48 21.58 -5.92
C LEU A 12 4.76 22.93 -6.53
N LYS A 13 4.56 23.04 -7.84
CA LYS A 13 4.69 24.29 -8.55
C LYS A 13 3.60 25.26 -8.09
N THR A 14 3.94 26.54 -8.01
CA THR A 14 3.01 27.57 -7.59
C THR A 14 2.68 28.51 -8.76
N THR A 15 1.54 29.15 -8.67
CA THR A 15 1.08 30.20 -9.57
C THR A 15 0.68 31.40 -8.72
N MET A 16 0.22 32.49 -9.36
CA MET A 16 -0.19 33.69 -8.65
C MET A 16 -1.31 33.47 -7.64
N GLY A 17 -2.17 32.49 -7.89
CA GLY A 17 -3.29 32.17 -6.98
C GLY A 17 -3.04 31.02 -6.01
N GLY A 18 -1.81 30.44 -5.99
CA GLY A 18 -1.49 29.31 -5.16
C GLY A 18 -0.78 28.20 -5.93
N TYR A 19 -1.13 26.95 -5.66
CA TYR A 19 -0.53 25.81 -6.35
C TYR A 19 -1.03 25.68 -7.78
N ASN A 20 -0.15 25.16 -8.65
CA ASN A 20 -0.51 24.86 -10.03
C ASN A 20 -1.48 23.67 -10.04
N LYS A 21 -2.66 23.88 -10.64
CA LYS A 21 -3.71 22.87 -10.64
C LYS A 21 -3.28 21.57 -11.31
N LYS A 22 -2.67 21.67 -12.49
CA LYS A 22 -2.23 20.49 -13.24
C LYS A 22 -1.18 19.69 -12.49
N ASP A 23 -0.20 20.36 -11.92
CA ASP A 23 0.86 19.71 -11.15
C ASP A 23 0.27 19.02 -9.91
N THR A 24 -0.65 19.67 -9.23
CA THR A 24 -1.32 19.12 -8.06
C THR A 24 -2.16 17.90 -8.43
N ASP A 25 -2.94 18.00 -9.50
CA ASP A 25 -3.78 16.89 -9.95
C ASP A 25 -2.95 15.67 -10.36
N GLU A 26 -1.84 15.89 -11.05
CA GLU A 26 -0.92 14.81 -11.43
C GLU A 26 -0.30 14.15 -10.22
N PHE A 27 0.08 14.94 -9.23
CA PHE A 27 0.64 14.40 -8.00
C PHE A 27 -0.38 13.57 -7.22
N LEU A 28 -1.61 14.06 -7.10
CA LEU A 28 -2.69 13.32 -6.44
C LEU A 28 -3.00 12.01 -7.16
N ALA A 29 -2.98 12.02 -8.50
CA ALA A 29 -3.17 10.81 -9.29
C ALA A 29 -2.07 9.77 -9.02
N SER A 30 -0.83 10.23 -8.90
CA SER A 30 0.31 9.35 -8.56
C SER A 30 0.17 8.76 -7.15
N ILE A 31 -0.30 9.56 -6.21
CA ILE A 31 -0.56 9.09 -4.84
C ILE A 31 -1.65 8.03 -4.84
N LEU A 32 -2.73 8.26 -5.58
CA LEU A 32 -3.83 7.31 -5.68
C LEU A 32 -3.36 5.98 -6.25
N GLU A 33 -2.59 6.02 -7.33
CA GLU A 33 -2.04 4.81 -7.94
C GLU A 33 -1.17 4.03 -6.95
N SER A 34 -0.28 4.72 -6.25
CA SER A 34 0.59 4.09 -5.25
C SER A 34 -0.22 3.52 -4.08
N PHE A 35 -1.25 4.22 -3.67
CA PHE A 35 -2.13 3.75 -2.60
C PHE A 35 -2.87 2.47 -3.02
N GLU A 36 -3.38 2.43 -4.25
CA GLU A 36 -4.06 1.24 -4.77
C GLU A 36 -3.12 0.04 -4.85
N GLU A 37 -1.88 0.25 -5.33
CA GLU A 37 -0.87 -0.80 -5.37
C GLU A 37 -0.56 -1.33 -3.98
N LEU A 38 -0.36 -0.43 -3.04
CA LEU A 38 -0.04 -0.79 -1.65
C LEU A 38 -1.20 -1.52 -0.99
N SER A 39 -2.43 -1.08 -1.22
CA SER A 39 -3.63 -1.75 -0.71
C SER A 39 -3.76 -3.15 -1.25
N SER A 40 -3.46 -3.34 -2.55
CA SER A 40 -3.50 -4.65 -3.19
C SER A 40 -2.44 -5.58 -2.59
N GLU A 41 -1.20 -5.10 -2.43
CA GLU A 41 -0.12 -5.87 -1.82
C GLU A 41 -0.46 -6.25 -0.37
N ASN A 42 -1.04 -5.30 0.36
CA ASN A 42 -1.44 -5.53 1.75
C ASN A 42 -2.51 -6.63 1.85
N ALA A 43 -3.50 -6.60 0.97
CA ALA A 43 -4.53 -7.64 0.91
C ALA A 43 -3.93 -9.01 0.61
N LYS A 44 -3.00 -9.09 -0.34
CA LYS A 44 -2.30 -10.33 -0.68
C LYS A 44 -1.48 -10.87 0.47
N LEU A 45 -0.78 -10.00 1.19
CA LEU A 45 0.02 -10.39 2.35
C LEU A 45 -0.86 -10.92 3.48
N LYS A 46 -2.01 -10.31 3.72
CA LYS A 46 -2.98 -10.77 4.72
C LYS A 46 -3.52 -12.14 4.36
N GLU A 47 -3.80 -12.35 3.09
CA GLU A 47 -4.27 -13.64 2.59
C GLU A 47 -3.23 -14.74 2.79
N LYS A 48 -1.97 -14.44 2.47
CA LYS A 48 -0.85 -15.37 2.71
C LYS A 48 -0.67 -15.68 4.18
N LEU A 49 -0.79 -14.68 5.03
CA LEU A 49 -0.72 -14.85 6.49
C LEU A 49 -1.80 -15.79 6.99
N THR A 50 -3.03 -15.60 6.54
CA THR A 50 -4.17 -16.46 6.89
C THR A 50 -3.90 -17.89 6.46
N SER A 51 -3.44 -18.09 5.22
CA SER A 51 -3.13 -19.43 4.68
C SER A 51 -2.04 -20.13 5.49
N LEU A 52 -0.98 -19.39 5.83
CA LEU A 52 0.13 -19.93 6.64
C LEU A 52 -0.36 -20.29 8.04
N SER A 53 -1.16 -19.45 8.65
CA SER A 53 -1.72 -19.68 9.98
C SER A 53 -2.61 -20.92 9.99
N GLU A 54 -3.45 -21.08 8.99
CA GLU A 54 -4.31 -22.26 8.83
C GLU A 54 -3.48 -23.51 8.62
N GLY A 55 -2.42 -23.44 7.82
CA GLY A 55 -1.49 -24.55 7.60
C GLY A 55 -0.79 -24.98 8.86
N ILE A 56 -0.31 -24.03 9.65
CA ILE A 56 0.34 -24.31 10.94
C ILE A 56 -0.65 -24.98 11.87
N GLN A 57 -1.87 -24.49 11.95
CA GLN A 57 -2.91 -25.08 12.81
C GLN A 57 -3.25 -26.51 12.38
N TYR A 58 -3.30 -26.74 11.07
CA TYR A 58 -3.54 -28.08 10.52
C TYR A 58 -2.46 -29.07 10.95
N TYR A 59 -1.19 -28.72 10.78
CA TYR A 59 -0.08 -29.58 11.18
C TYR A 59 -0.02 -29.80 12.68
N LYS A 60 -0.33 -28.77 13.44
CA LYS A 60 -0.37 -28.87 14.91
C LYS A 60 -1.47 -29.85 15.33
N ASN A 61 -2.63 -29.81 14.71
CA ASN A 61 -3.72 -30.73 15.01
C ASN A 61 -3.36 -32.17 14.65
N LEU A 62 -2.65 -32.38 13.54
CA LEU A 62 -2.17 -33.71 13.17
C LEU A 62 -1.20 -34.25 14.21
N GLU A 63 -0.28 -33.42 14.67
CA GLU A 63 0.71 -33.79 15.69
C GLU A 63 0.03 -34.17 17.00
N ASP A 64 -0.97 -33.39 17.41
CA ASP A 64 -1.70 -33.65 18.65
C ASP A 64 -2.53 -34.95 18.60
N ASN A 65 -2.88 -35.42 17.40
CA ASN A 65 -3.67 -36.65 17.22
C ASN A 65 -2.82 -37.89 16.97
N LEU A 66 -1.52 -37.76 16.91
CA LEU A 66 -0.60 -38.90 16.81
C LEU A 66 -0.23 -39.39 18.17
#